data_8db4ad767388d74adb1f10cb400f3249
#
_entry.id   8db4ad767388d74adb1f10cb400f3249
#
_cell.length_a   1.000
_cell.length_b   1.000
_cell.length_c   1.000
_cell.angle_alpha   90.00
_cell.angle_beta   90.00
_cell.angle_gamma   90.00
#
_symmetry.space_group_name_H-M   'P 1'
#
loop_
_entity.id
_entity.type
_entity.pdbx_description
1 polymer ?
#
loop_
_entity_poly.entity_id
_entity_poly.type
_entity_poly.pdbx_seq_one_letter_code
_entity_poly.pdbx_strand_id
1 'polypeptide(L)'
;PYTYTGSFDTAGRTMMGLLPKDIHAVADGLAQAPLGVGANCGVGASDILASLLDMTAAKPEATVIVKGNCGIPEFRGSEIFYSGTPELMSDYVRLAVDAGAKIVGGCCGTSFAHLAAMRKALDAHRKEDRPTLEAIVERIGPLRNKAASDNAGGDGEGRRERRRHRA
;
A
#
# COMPACT_ATOMS: atom_id res chain seq x y z
N PRO A 1 20.85 12.49 0.38
CA PRO A 1 19.59 12.18 -0.31
C PRO A 1 18.51 11.93 0.72
N TYR A 2 17.35 12.57 0.53
CA TYR A 2 16.21 12.44 1.41
C TYR A 2 15.12 11.62 0.73
N THR A 3 14.43 10.79 1.50
CA THR A 3 13.23 10.08 1.06
C THR A 3 12.07 10.45 1.95
N TYR A 4 10.88 10.53 1.38
CA TYR A 4 9.63 10.72 2.11
C TYR A 4 8.75 9.51 1.89
N THR A 5 8.34 8.85 2.97
CA THR A 5 7.44 7.70 2.93
C THR A 5 6.30 7.90 3.92
N GLY A 6 5.10 7.51 3.53
CA GLY A 6 3.92 7.52 4.38
C GLY A 6 3.30 6.13 4.52
N SER A 7 2.34 6.00 5.39
CA SER A 7 1.51 4.82 5.54
C SER A 7 0.07 5.15 5.10
N PHE A 8 -0.48 4.33 4.23
CA PHE A 8 -1.85 4.44 3.73
C PHE A 8 -2.65 3.27 4.29
N ASP A 9 -3.43 3.53 5.32
CA ASP A 9 -4.09 2.49 6.13
C ASP A 9 -5.61 2.59 6.17
N THR A 10 -6.17 3.72 5.77
CA THR A 10 -7.61 3.93 5.84
C THR A 10 -8.15 4.41 4.49
N ALA A 11 -8.88 3.55 3.78
CA ALA A 11 -9.49 3.85 2.48
C ALA A 11 -8.51 4.49 1.48
N GLY A 12 -7.24 4.01 1.48
CA GLY A 12 -6.20 4.52 0.59
C GLY A 12 -5.71 5.94 0.94
N ARG A 13 -5.93 6.41 2.17
CA ARG A 13 -5.47 7.72 2.66
C ARG A 13 -4.53 7.54 3.84
N THR A 14 -3.65 8.50 4.07
CA THR A 14 -2.94 8.60 5.33
C THR A 14 -3.88 9.02 6.45
N MET A 15 -3.46 8.89 7.70
CA MET A 15 -4.24 9.39 8.87
C MET A 15 -4.55 10.89 8.77
N MET A 16 -3.74 11.66 8.04
CA MET A 16 -3.94 13.09 7.78
C MET A 16 -4.76 13.37 6.51
N GLY A 17 -5.31 12.32 5.86
CA GLY A 17 -6.18 12.44 4.70
C GLY A 17 -5.48 12.55 3.35
N LEU A 18 -4.13 12.51 3.29
CA LEU A 18 -3.37 12.58 2.05
C LEU A 18 -3.63 11.35 1.17
N LEU A 19 -3.94 11.59 -0.11
CA LEU A 19 -4.03 10.54 -1.12
C LEU A 19 -2.64 10.15 -1.65
N PRO A 20 -2.44 8.89 -2.09
CA PRO A 20 -1.16 8.47 -2.66
C PRO A 20 -0.69 9.35 -3.83
N LYS A 21 -1.58 9.71 -4.74
CA LYS A 21 -1.28 10.56 -5.90
C LYS A 21 -0.79 11.97 -5.53
N ASP A 22 -1.17 12.49 -4.36
CA ASP A 22 -0.89 13.86 -3.93
C ASP A 22 0.49 13.98 -3.24
N ILE A 23 1.17 12.85 -2.96
CA ILE A 23 2.46 12.85 -2.25
C ILE A 23 3.55 13.62 -3.02
N HIS A 24 3.47 13.63 -4.34
CA HIS A 24 4.42 14.37 -5.20
C HIS A 24 4.28 15.88 -5.01
N ALA A 25 3.06 16.39 -4.95
CA ALA A 25 2.82 17.81 -4.72
C ALA A 25 3.33 18.27 -3.34
N VAL A 26 3.15 17.42 -2.32
CA VAL A 26 3.72 17.68 -0.99
C VAL A 26 5.25 17.72 -1.05
N ALA A 27 5.86 16.77 -1.73
CA ALA A 27 7.31 16.69 -1.87
C ALA A 27 7.89 17.88 -2.66
N ASP A 28 7.22 18.28 -3.72
CA ASP A 28 7.63 19.42 -4.56
C ASP A 28 7.50 20.77 -3.81
N GLY A 29 6.65 20.86 -2.79
CA GLY A 29 6.49 22.03 -1.92
C GLY A 29 7.54 22.15 -0.79
N LEU A 30 8.42 21.16 -0.61
CA LEU A 30 9.44 21.22 0.44
C LEU A 30 10.61 22.10 0.03
N ALA A 31 11.22 22.78 1.01
CA ALA A 31 12.41 23.63 0.78
C ALA A 31 13.59 22.84 0.18
N GLN A 32 13.68 21.56 0.49
CA GLN A 32 14.62 20.62 -0.12
C GLN A 32 13.83 19.47 -0.71
N ALA A 33 13.81 19.37 -2.04
CA ALA A 33 13.12 18.27 -2.73
C ALA A 33 13.73 16.91 -2.34
N PRO A 34 12.93 15.94 -1.92
CA PRO A 34 13.41 14.59 -1.63
C PRO A 34 13.84 13.89 -2.93
N LEU A 35 14.81 12.99 -2.83
CA LEU A 35 15.21 12.14 -3.96
C LEU A 35 14.09 11.21 -4.41
N GLY A 36 13.24 10.79 -3.49
CA GLY A 36 12.11 9.91 -3.77
C GLY A 36 11.00 10.03 -2.74
N VAL A 37 9.83 9.62 -3.14
CA VAL A 37 8.62 9.56 -2.31
C VAL A 37 8.10 8.15 -2.25
N GLY A 38 7.22 7.83 -1.32
CA GLY A 38 6.69 6.48 -1.29
C GLY A 38 5.78 6.16 -0.14
N ALA A 39 5.51 4.88 0.02
CA ALA A 39 4.66 4.35 1.07
C ALA A 39 5.31 3.15 1.76
N ASN A 40 4.99 2.98 3.03
CA ASN A 40 5.42 1.82 3.81
C ASN A 40 4.36 1.39 4.80
N CYS A 41 4.47 0.16 5.29
CA CYS A 41 3.59 -0.41 6.29
C CYS A 41 2.14 -0.51 5.79
N GLY A 42 1.16 0.06 6.50
CA GLY A 42 -0.25 -0.06 6.18
C GLY A 42 -0.82 -1.42 6.59
N VAL A 43 -1.83 -1.88 5.88
CA VAL A 43 -2.62 -3.06 6.23
C VAL A 43 -2.24 -4.32 5.45
N GLY A 44 -1.45 -4.22 4.39
CA GLY A 44 -1.02 -5.37 3.61
C GLY A 44 -0.27 -5.04 2.33
N ALA A 45 0.27 -6.08 1.66
CA ALA A 45 1.05 -5.95 0.45
C ALA A 45 0.18 -5.46 -0.74
N SER A 46 -1.06 -5.92 -0.85
CA SER A 46 -1.98 -5.53 -1.92
C SER A 46 -2.36 -4.06 -1.83
N ASP A 47 -2.66 -3.56 -0.63
CA ASP A 47 -3.06 -2.16 -0.41
C ASP A 47 -1.92 -1.18 -0.71
N ILE A 48 -0.68 -1.56 -0.39
CA ILE A 48 0.46 -0.71 -0.71
C ILE A 48 0.74 -0.69 -2.21
N LEU A 49 0.50 -1.80 -2.93
CA LEU A 49 0.59 -1.81 -4.39
C LEU A 49 -0.52 -0.99 -5.05
N ALA A 50 -1.73 -0.99 -4.51
CA ALA A 50 -2.80 -0.09 -4.95
C ALA A 50 -2.36 1.38 -4.81
N SER A 51 -1.78 1.75 -3.65
CA SER A 51 -1.22 3.09 -3.44
C SER A 51 -0.07 3.41 -4.40
N LEU A 52 0.78 2.42 -4.72
CA LEU A 52 1.85 2.57 -5.70
C LEU A 52 1.32 2.86 -7.09
N LEU A 53 0.25 2.17 -7.52
CA LEU A 53 -0.39 2.45 -8.81
C LEU A 53 -0.80 3.92 -8.92
N ASP A 54 -1.44 4.48 -7.89
CA ASP A 54 -1.84 5.88 -7.88
C ASP A 54 -0.62 6.84 -7.94
N MET A 55 0.40 6.57 -7.14
CA MET A 55 1.62 7.40 -7.12
C MET A 55 2.33 7.41 -8.47
N THR A 56 2.53 6.24 -9.07
CA THR A 56 3.26 6.12 -10.35
C THR A 56 2.41 6.54 -11.56
N ALA A 57 1.08 6.53 -11.46
CA ALA A 57 0.22 7.13 -12.48
C ALA A 57 0.31 8.66 -12.46
N ALA A 58 0.42 9.26 -11.27
CA ALA A 58 0.51 10.71 -11.13
C ALA A 58 1.86 11.29 -11.62
N LYS A 59 2.97 10.55 -11.41
CA LYS A 59 4.32 10.99 -11.81
C LYS A 59 5.18 9.76 -12.17
N PRO A 60 5.08 9.23 -13.42
CA PRO A 60 5.70 7.97 -13.81
C PRO A 60 7.24 7.95 -13.72
N GLU A 61 7.89 9.09 -13.91
CA GLU A 61 9.36 9.23 -13.87
C GLU A 61 9.91 9.34 -12.44
N ALA A 62 9.07 9.60 -11.44
CA ALA A 62 9.51 9.81 -10.07
C ALA A 62 10.16 8.56 -9.46
N THR A 63 11.07 8.78 -8.53
CA THR A 63 11.60 7.70 -7.70
C THR A 63 10.57 7.36 -6.61
N VAL A 64 9.79 6.30 -6.86
CA VAL A 64 8.80 5.80 -5.89
C VAL A 64 9.36 4.63 -5.11
N ILE A 65 9.16 4.66 -3.79
CA ILE A 65 9.65 3.69 -2.81
C ILE A 65 8.46 3.00 -2.15
N VAL A 66 8.45 1.67 -2.13
CA VAL A 66 7.42 0.91 -1.40
C VAL A 66 8.04 -0.15 -0.50
N LYS A 67 7.52 -0.25 0.73
CA LYS A 67 7.92 -1.25 1.72
C LYS A 67 6.67 -1.86 2.35
N GLY A 68 6.19 -2.97 1.78
CA GLY A 68 4.99 -3.65 2.22
C GLY A 68 5.20 -4.52 3.46
N ASN A 69 4.15 -4.69 4.26
CA ASN A 69 4.12 -5.70 5.31
C ASN A 69 4.12 -7.10 4.70
N CYS A 70 4.72 -8.05 5.39
CA CYS A 70 4.71 -9.46 5.00
C CYS A 70 3.35 -10.08 5.30
N GLY A 71 2.39 -9.88 4.41
CA GLY A 71 1.01 -10.30 4.60
C GLY A 71 0.23 -9.40 5.54
N ILE A 72 -0.87 -9.92 6.04
CA ILE A 72 -1.83 -9.21 6.88
C ILE A 72 -1.49 -9.46 8.34
N PRO A 73 -1.47 -8.42 9.21
CA PRO A 73 -1.30 -8.62 10.64
C PRO A 73 -2.54 -9.30 11.25
N GLU A 74 -2.29 -10.37 11.99
CA GLU A 74 -3.29 -11.10 12.77
C GLU A 74 -2.92 -11.06 14.25
N PHE A 75 -3.89 -10.78 15.11
CA PHE A 75 -3.68 -10.84 16.56
C PHE A 75 -3.92 -12.26 17.05
N ARG A 76 -2.91 -12.87 17.67
CA ARG A 76 -2.99 -14.16 18.36
C ARG A 76 -2.68 -13.96 19.83
N GLY A 77 -3.72 -13.71 20.63
CA GLY A 77 -3.57 -13.27 22.02
C GLY A 77 -2.93 -11.87 22.08
N SER A 78 -1.78 -11.73 22.73
CA SER A 78 -1.00 -10.49 22.84
C SER A 78 0.04 -10.31 21.73
N GLU A 79 0.20 -11.28 20.83
CA GLU A 79 1.22 -11.25 19.78
C GLU A 79 0.61 -10.91 18.41
N ILE A 80 1.39 -10.19 17.61
CA ILE A 80 1.04 -9.88 16.22
C ILE A 80 1.75 -10.89 15.32
N PHE A 81 0.97 -11.65 14.57
CA PHE A 81 1.45 -12.60 13.59
C PHE A 81 1.23 -12.04 12.16
N TYR A 82 2.19 -12.26 11.26
CA TYR A 82 2.08 -11.91 9.86
C TYR A 82 2.01 -13.19 9.02
N SER A 83 0.96 -13.32 8.21
CA SER A 83 0.66 -14.54 7.46
C SER A 83 1.41 -14.66 6.13
N GLY A 84 2.17 -13.64 5.74
CA GLY A 84 2.86 -13.64 4.46
C GLY A 84 4.01 -14.64 4.41
N THR A 85 4.23 -15.22 3.23
CA THR A 85 5.33 -16.17 2.97
C THR A 85 6.41 -15.53 2.10
N PRO A 86 7.61 -16.14 2.01
CA PRO A 86 8.65 -15.69 1.07
C PRO A 86 8.16 -15.66 -0.39
N GLU A 87 7.26 -16.59 -0.77
CA GLU A 87 6.68 -16.66 -2.11
C GLU A 87 5.76 -15.45 -2.37
N LEU A 88 4.89 -15.11 -1.41
CA LEU A 88 4.04 -13.91 -1.48
C LEU A 88 4.89 -12.65 -1.67
N MET A 89 5.99 -12.52 -0.92
CA MET A 89 6.89 -11.38 -1.03
C MET A 89 7.68 -11.38 -2.34
N SER A 90 7.91 -12.54 -2.94
CA SER A 90 8.47 -12.66 -4.29
C SER A 90 7.52 -12.15 -5.36
N ASP A 91 6.23 -12.43 -5.24
CA ASP A 91 5.22 -11.90 -6.14
C ASP A 91 4.98 -10.41 -5.92
N TYR A 92 4.95 -9.98 -4.66
CA TYR A 92 4.87 -8.56 -4.30
C TYR A 92 5.96 -7.73 -4.97
N VAL A 93 7.23 -8.18 -4.91
CA VAL A 93 8.34 -7.39 -5.45
C VAL A 93 8.31 -7.32 -6.98
N ARG A 94 7.88 -8.38 -7.69
CA ARG A 94 7.71 -8.37 -9.14
C ARG A 94 6.63 -7.35 -9.54
N LEU A 95 5.44 -7.47 -8.94
CA LEU A 95 4.33 -6.55 -9.18
C LEU A 95 4.69 -5.10 -8.86
N ALA A 96 5.48 -4.86 -7.80
CA ALA A 96 5.93 -3.52 -7.44
C ALA A 96 6.83 -2.90 -8.52
N VAL A 97 7.77 -3.66 -9.08
CA VAL A 97 8.65 -3.19 -10.16
C VAL A 97 7.85 -2.94 -11.43
N ASP A 98 6.92 -3.82 -11.78
CA ASP A 98 6.04 -3.66 -12.96
C ASP A 98 5.11 -2.45 -12.81
N ALA A 99 4.63 -2.18 -11.57
CA ALA A 99 3.87 -0.98 -11.24
C ALA A 99 4.71 0.32 -11.22
N GLY A 100 6.04 0.24 -11.39
CA GLY A 100 6.92 1.39 -11.53
C GLY A 100 7.70 1.79 -10.28
N ALA A 101 7.72 0.98 -9.22
CA ALA A 101 8.59 1.23 -8.08
C ALA A 101 10.07 1.16 -8.47
N LYS A 102 10.87 2.09 -7.95
CA LYS A 102 12.33 2.12 -8.14
C LYS A 102 13.06 1.49 -6.95
N ILE A 103 12.47 1.56 -5.77
CA ILE A 103 13.01 0.97 -4.55
C ILE A 103 11.90 0.16 -3.90
N VAL A 104 12.18 -1.12 -3.64
CA VAL A 104 11.22 -2.04 -3.01
C VAL A 104 11.86 -2.68 -1.80
N GLY A 105 11.09 -2.81 -0.74
CA GLY A 105 11.52 -3.47 0.50
C GLY A 105 10.36 -4.08 1.25
N GLY A 106 10.67 -4.71 2.37
CA GLY A 106 9.70 -5.18 3.33
C GLY A 106 9.55 -4.22 4.52
N CYS A 107 8.48 -4.39 5.28
CA CYS A 107 8.22 -3.69 6.53
C CYS A 107 7.89 -4.72 7.63
N CYS A 108 6.80 -4.57 8.35
CA CYS A 108 6.45 -5.43 9.47
C CYS A 108 6.27 -6.90 9.04
N GLY A 109 6.73 -7.84 9.87
CA GLY A 109 6.70 -9.28 9.58
C GLY A 109 7.76 -9.78 8.60
N THR A 110 8.54 -8.88 7.97
CA THR A 110 9.57 -9.27 7.00
C THR A 110 10.81 -9.80 7.70
N SER A 111 11.26 -10.98 7.32
CA SER A 111 12.48 -11.65 7.80
C SER A 111 13.54 -11.76 6.72
N PHE A 112 14.74 -12.26 7.07
CA PHE A 112 15.80 -12.54 6.11
C PHE A 112 15.38 -13.48 4.97
N ALA A 113 14.55 -14.49 5.28
CA ALA A 113 14.04 -15.41 4.27
C ALA A 113 13.19 -14.70 3.21
N HIS A 114 12.34 -13.77 3.64
CA HIS A 114 11.54 -12.95 2.75
C HIS A 114 12.43 -12.05 1.86
N LEU A 115 13.41 -11.36 2.44
CA LEU A 115 14.33 -10.50 1.68
C LEU A 115 15.17 -11.29 0.68
N ALA A 116 15.64 -12.47 1.07
CA ALA A 116 16.38 -13.36 0.17
C ALA A 116 15.52 -13.81 -1.02
N ALA A 117 14.26 -14.18 -0.76
CA ALA A 117 13.32 -14.56 -1.81
C ALA A 117 12.98 -13.40 -2.74
N MET A 118 12.74 -12.21 -2.18
CA MET A 118 12.53 -10.97 -2.95
C MET A 118 13.72 -10.66 -3.84
N ARG A 119 14.95 -10.75 -3.32
CA ARG A 119 16.17 -10.50 -4.10
C ARG A 119 16.30 -11.50 -5.25
N LYS A 120 16.14 -12.80 -4.97
CA LYS A 120 16.17 -13.86 -5.98
C LYS A 120 15.09 -13.65 -7.05
N ALA A 121 13.90 -13.22 -6.63
CA ALA A 121 12.81 -12.94 -7.54
C ALA A 121 13.12 -11.77 -8.47
N LEU A 122 13.74 -10.70 -7.95
CA LEU A 122 14.17 -9.54 -8.75
C LEU A 122 15.28 -9.89 -9.74
N ASP A 123 16.27 -10.70 -9.34
CA ASP A 123 17.39 -11.10 -10.21
C ASP A 123 16.91 -11.90 -11.43
N ALA A 124 15.84 -12.68 -11.27
CA ALA A 124 15.24 -13.48 -12.33
C ALA A 124 14.13 -12.73 -13.10
N HIS A 125 13.65 -11.60 -12.57
CA HIS A 125 12.49 -10.89 -13.13
C HIS A 125 12.87 -10.07 -14.35
N ARG A 126 12.05 -10.17 -15.38
CA ARG A 126 12.04 -9.23 -16.51
C ARG A 126 10.80 -8.38 -16.36
N LYS A 127 10.98 -7.07 -16.45
CA LYS A 127 9.87 -6.12 -16.32
C LYS A 127 8.76 -6.45 -17.30
N GLU A 128 7.56 -6.60 -16.79
CA GLU A 128 6.34 -6.89 -17.52
C GLU A 128 5.46 -5.62 -17.62
N ASP A 129 4.29 -5.77 -18.24
CA ASP A 129 3.30 -4.71 -18.30
C ASP A 129 2.82 -4.32 -16.90
N ARG A 130 2.39 -3.07 -16.79
CA ARG A 130 1.86 -2.54 -15.53
C ARG A 130 0.66 -3.38 -15.06
N PRO A 131 0.69 -3.91 -13.83
CA PRO A 131 -0.41 -4.73 -13.32
C PRO A 131 -1.66 -3.89 -13.08
N THR A 132 -2.82 -4.52 -13.27
CA THR A 132 -4.10 -3.97 -12.81
C THR A 132 -4.33 -4.29 -11.33
N LEU A 133 -5.29 -3.61 -10.72
CA LEU A 133 -5.65 -3.87 -9.31
C LEU A 133 -6.18 -5.30 -9.14
N GLU A 134 -6.94 -5.79 -10.12
CA GLU A 134 -7.48 -7.16 -10.14
C GLU A 134 -6.35 -8.19 -10.18
N ALA A 135 -5.34 -8.00 -11.03
CA ALA A 135 -4.18 -8.89 -11.10
C ALA A 135 -3.37 -8.90 -9.80
N ILE A 136 -3.26 -7.76 -9.12
CA ILE A 136 -2.63 -7.68 -7.80
C ILE A 136 -3.41 -8.51 -6.78
N VAL A 137 -4.73 -8.31 -6.72
CA VAL A 137 -5.62 -9.02 -5.77
C VAL A 137 -5.62 -10.53 -6.02
N GLU A 138 -5.66 -10.95 -7.27
CA GLU A 138 -5.62 -12.37 -7.64
C GLU A 138 -4.31 -13.03 -7.19
N ARG A 139 -3.17 -12.34 -7.32
CA ARG A 139 -1.85 -12.92 -7.11
C ARG A 139 -1.38 -12.88 -5.66
N ILE A 140 -1.67 -11.82 -4.90
CA ILE A 140 -1.16 -11.64 -3.53
C ILE A 140 -2.26 -11.42 -2.47
N GLY A 141 -3.52 -11.52 -2.87
CA GLY A 141 -4.65 -11.50 -1.96
C GLY A 141 -5.44 -10.19 -1.94
N PRO A 142 -6.60 -10.19 -1.26
CA PRO A 142 -7.54 -9.09 -1.32
C PRO A 142 -7.05 -7.83 -0.62
N LEU A 143 -7.59 -6.69 -1.06
CA LEU A 143 -7.43 -5.41 -0.36
C LEU A 143 -8.16 -5.47 0.99
N ARG A 144 -7.56 -4.86 1.99
CA ARG A 144 -8.19 -4.65 3.31
C ARG A 144 -8.90 -3.31 3.41
N ASN A 145 -8.40 -2.30 2.74
CA ASN A 145 -9.06 -1.01 2.63
C ASN A 145 -10.07 -1.06 1.49
N LYS A 146 -11.35 -1.20 1.82
CA LYS A 146 -12.42 -0.96 0.85
C LYS A 146 -12.44 0.54 0.53
N ALA A 147 -12.33 0.88 -0.75
CA ALA A 147 -12.50 2.25 -1.19
C ALA A 147 -13.85 2.79 -0.68
N ALA A 148 -13.87 4.05 -0.25
CA ALA A 148 -15.05 4.72 0.28
C ALA A 148 -16.21 4.85 -0.74
N SER A 149 -16.04 4.37 -1.96
CA SER A 149 -17.04 4.37 -3.03
C SER A 149 -18.24 3.45 -2.77
N ASP A 150 -18.10 2.43 -1.92
CA ASP A 150 -19.18 1.48 -1.69
C ASP A 150 -20.10 1.84 -0.49
N ASN A 151 -19.76 2.87 0.29
CA ASN A 151 -20.53 3.30 1.46
C ASN A 151 -21.33 4.61 1.27
N ALA A 152 -21.45 5.13 0.06
CA ALA A 152 -22.31 6.29 -0.22
C ALA A 152 -23.82 5.94 -0.31
N GLY A 153 -24.21 4.70 -0.08
CA GLY A 153 -25.57 4.18 -0.28
C GLY A 153 -26.25 3.58 0.97
N GLY A 154 -25.84 3.88 2.18
CA GLY A 154 -26.52 3.31 3.33
C GLY A 154 -26.11 3.96 4.65
N ASP A 155 -26.93 4.77 5.21
CA ASP A 155 -27.17 5.08 6.61
C ASP A 155 -27.54 6.55 6.88
N GLY A 156 -28.38 7.13 6.00
CA GLY A 156 -29.00 8.44 6.26
C GLY A 156 -30.30 8.40 7.09
N GLU A 157 -30.99 7.27 7.18
CA GLU A 157 -32.35 7.23 7.75
C GLU A 157 -32.43 6.76 9.20
N GLY A 158 -31.54 5.90 9.67
CA GLY A 158 -31.63 5.35 11.05
C GLY A 158 -31.28 6.31 12.18
N ARG A 159 -30.68 7.48 11.89
CA ARG A 159 -30.22 8.42 12.93
C ARG A 159 -31.22 9.55 13.24
N ARG A 160 -32.22 9.75 12.37
CA ARG A 160 -33.28 10.76 12.60
C ARG A 160 -34.42 10.29 13.49
N GLU A 161 -34.69 8.99 13.55
CA GLU A 161 -35.81 8.46 14.37
C GLU A 161 -35.46 8.36 15.86
N ARG A 162 -34.21 8.14 16.25
CA ARG A 162 -33.81 8.05 17.66
C ARG A 162 -33.84 9.39 18.43
N ARG A 163 -33.97 10.52 17.75
CA ARG A 163 -34.04 11.85 18.38
C ARG A 163 -35.46 12.34 18.66
N ARG A 164 -36.51 11.66 18.14
CA ARG A 164 -37.91 12.04 18.35
C ARG A 164 -38.59 11.38 19.55
N HIS A 165 -37.92 10.41 20.20
CA HIS A 165 -38.48 9.73 21.38
C HIS A 165 -37.81 10.11 22.71
N ARG A 166 -37.11 11.25 22.77
CA ARG A 166 -36.56 11.82 24.03
C ARG A 166 -36.87 13.32 24.14
N ALA A 167 -38.12 13.66 24.05
CA ALA A 167 -38.65 14.94 24.50
C ALA A 167 -39.99 14.67 25.19
#